data_344c6b9b4e9d9ff955b486cc04906600
#
_entry.id   344c6b9b4e9d9ff955b486cc04906600
#
_cell.length_a   1.000
_cell.length_b   1.000
_cell.length_c   1.000
_cell.angle_alpha   90.00
_cell.angle_beta   90.00
_cell.angle_gamma   90.00
#
_symmetry.space_group_name_H-M   'P 1'
#
loop_
_entity.id
_entity.type
_entity.pdbx_description
1 polymer ?
#
loop_
_entity_poly.entity_id
_entity_poly.type
_entity_poly.pdbx_seq_one_letter_code
_entity_poly.pdbx_strand_id
1 'polypeptide(L)'
;MNIAVKAGKVYGLRKMSNIDNIKNYTVIDLEMTGLSAKNDKIIEIGAARVRGGEIVDTISTLVNPKQHIPQRVQELTGITDSDVENAADMDVAVDNLLNFIGDDIILGQNVTFDYSFLKQWAVNHKRTLSLNAYDTLKIARKCLPAEQSKKLEDLCEYFGVSRENAHRALDDAIRSEE
;
A
#
# COMPACT_ATOMS: atom_id res chain seq x y z
N MET A 1 -2.49 -11.37 -11.47
CA MET A 1 -2.04 -12.78 -11.70
C MET A 1 -1.70 -13.37 -10.36
N ASN A 2 -2.37 -14.46 -9.95
CA ASN A 2 -2.23 -15.01 -8.58
C ASN A 2 -0.75 -15.23 -8.22
N ILE A 3 -0.30 -14.72 -7.07
CA ILE A 3 1.01 -14.97 -6.47
C ILE A 3 1.35 -16.49 -6.47
N ALA A 4 0.33 -17.36 -6.44
CA ALA A 4 0.48 -18.83 -6.50
C ALA A 4 0.73 -19.40 -7.91
N VAL A 5 0.56 -18.64 -8.98
CA VAL A 5 0.56 -19.16 -10.38
C VAL A 5 1.87 -18.86 -11.11
N LYS A 6 2.56 -17.74 -10.83
CA LYS A 6 3.78 -17.37 -11.55
C LYS A 6 5.01 -18.26 -11.23
N ALA A 7 5.05 -18.88 -10.07
CA ALA A 7 6.22 -19.66 -9.64
C ALA A 7 6.24 -21.15 -10.05
N GLY A 8 5.19 -21.68 -10.69
CA GLY A 8 5.13 -23.09 -11.09
C GLY A 8 5.27 -24.10 -9.93
N LYS A 9 5.30 -23.65 -8.69
CA LYS A 9 5.39 -24.46 -7.48
C LYS A 9 4.07 -24.34 -6.72
N VAL A 10 3.20 -25.32 -6.92
CA VAL A 10 2.00 -25.47 -6.07
C VAL A 10 2.48 -25.89 -4.68
N TYR A 11 2.71 -24.93 -3.80
CA TYR A 11 2.78 -25.24 -2.38
C TYR A 11 1.36 -25.54 -1.92
N GLY A 12 1.17 -26.68 -1.23
CA GLY A 12 -0.14 -27.18 -0.79
C GLY A 12 -0.93 -26.15 0.04
N LEU A 13 -1.58 -25.25 -0.62
CA LEU A 13 -2.49 -24.29 -0.03
C LEU A 13 -3.75 -25.03 0.38
N ARG A 14 -3.95 -25.25 1.67
CA ARG A 14 -5.29 -25.48 2.19
C ARG A 14 -6.14 -24.31 1.67
N LYS A 15 -7.18 -24.63 0.88
CA LYS A 15 -8.16 -23.72 0.30
C LYS A 15 -8.39 -22.50 1.21
N MET A 16 -7.82 -21.37 0.87
CA MET A 16 -8.31 -20.05 1.32
C MET A 16 -9.43 -19.68 0.35
N SER A 17 -10.60 -20.23 0.57
CA SER A 17 -11.71 -20.33 -0.37
C SER A 17 -12.29 -19.02 -0.91
N ASN A 18 -11.77 -17.87 -0.48
CA ASN A 18 -12.30 -16.56 -0.90
C ASN A 18 -11.27 -15.64 -1.59
N ILE A 19 -9.96 -15.85 -1.42
CA ILE A 19 -8.93 -14.97 -2.03
C ILE A 19 -8.72 -15.31 -3.51
N ASP A 20 -8.77 -16.59 -3.89
CA ASP A 20 -8.56 -17.02 -5.28
C ASP A 20 -9.59 -16.45 -6.28
N ASN A 21 -10.69 -15.88 -5.78
CA ASN A 21 -11.77 -15.31 -6.59
C ASN A 21 -11.79 -13.77 -6.58
N ILE A 22 -10.89 -13.11 -5.83
CA ILE A 22 -10.82 -11.64 -5.81
C ILE A 22 -10.05 -11.20 -7.04
N LYS A 23 -10.78 -10.68 -8.03
CA LYS A 23 -10.22 -10.17 -9.29
C LYS A 23 -10.32 -8.66 -9.41
N ASN A 24 -11.07 -8.03 -8.50
CA ASN A 24 -11.33 -6.60 -8.52
C ASN A 24 -11.01 -6.05 -7.12
N TYR A 25 -10.04 -5.17 -7.05
CA TYR A 25 -9.57 -4.56 -5.81
C TYR A 25 -8.75 -3.31 -6.11
N THR A 26 -8.44 -2.54 -5.09
CA THR A 26 -7.49 -1.43 -5.19
C THR A 26 -6.30 -1.70 -4.27
N VAL A 27 -5.10 -1.67 -4.81
CA VAL A 27 -3.87 -1.75 -4.01
C VAL A 27 -3.49 -0.35 -3.57
N ILE A 28 -3.09 -0.20 -2.32
CA ILE A 28 -2.63 1.06 -1.77
C ILE A 28 -1.30 0.90 -1.04
N ASP A 29 -0.53 1.96 -1.07
CA ASP A 29 0.64 2.16 -0.22
C ASP A 29 0.79 3.65 0.09
N LEU A 30 1.25 3.98 1.29
CA LEU A 30 1.42 5.35 1.75
C LEU A 30 2.83 5.55 2.28
N GLU A 31 3.44 6.71 1.99
CA GLU A 31 4.64 7.16 2.69
C GLU A 31 4.28 8.20 3.76
N MET A 32 4.93 8.12 4.91
CA MET A 32 4.60 8.93 6.07
C MET A 32 5.85 9.54 6.72
N THR A 33 5.67 10.64 7.45
CA THR A 33 6.76 11.28 8.20
C THR A 33 7.28 10.45 9.37
N GLY A 34 6.58 9.37 9.74
CA GLY A 34 6.95 8.49 10.84
C GLY A 34 5.92 7.40 11.11
N LEU A 35 5.96 6.79 12.30
CA LEU A 35 5.22 5.57 12.60
C LEU A 35 3.94 5.79 13.42
N SER A 36 3.66 7.01 13.84
CA SER A 36 2.54 7.34 14.72
C SER A 36 1.41 8.01 13.95
N ALA A 37 0.36 7.30 13.60
CA ALA A 37 -0.79 7.86 12.91
C ALA A 37 -1.42 9.09 13.60
N LYS A 38 -1.19 9.26 14.92
CA LYS A 38 -1.65 10.42 15.69
C LYS A 38 -0.78 11.67 15.46
N ASN A 39 0.53 11.49 15.34
CA ASN A 39 1.51 12.59 15.34
C ASN A 39 2.12 12.83 13.96
N ASP A 40 2.26 11.76 13.19
CA ASP A 40 2.89 11.79 11.87
C ASP A 40 1.85 12.02 10.75
N LYS A 41 2.34 12.33 9.57
CA LYS A 41 1.53 12.75 8.43
C LYS A 41 1.88 11.93 7.19
N ILE A 42 0.91 11.75 6.30
CA ILE A 42 1.11 11.21 4.96
C ILE A 42 1.87 12.23 4.13
N ILE A 43 2.86 11.78 3.35
CA ILE A 43 3.67 12.57 2.43
C ILE A 43 3.54 12.10 0.98
N GLU A 44 3.16 10.85 0.75
CA GLU A 44 2.82 10.34 -0.58
C GLU A 44 1.68 9.32 -0.48
N ILE A 45 0.84 9.28 -1.49
CA ILE A 45 -0.22 8.30 -1.69
C ILE A 45 0.02 7.63 -3.03
N GLY A 46 0.14 6.31 -3.04
CA GLY A 46 0.13 5.47 -4.22
C GLY A 46 -1.05 4.52 -4.20
N ALA A 47 -1.75 4.40 -5.33
CA ALA A 47 -2.78 3.37 -5.47
C ALA A 47 -2.91 2.90 -6.91
N ALA A 48 -3.23 1.61 -7.07
CA ALA A 48 -3.51 0.98 -8.36
C ALA A 48 -4.82 0.21 -8.30
N ARG A 49 -5.69 0.46 -9.27
CA ARG A 49 -6.96 -0.25 -9.41
C ARG A 49 -6.78 -1.46 -10.30
N VAL A 50 -7.13 -2.62 -9.79
CA VAL A 50 -7.04 -3.90 -10.50
C VAL A 50 -8.43 -4.39 -10.87
N ARG A 51 -8.59 -4.82 -12.13
CA ARG A 51 -9.81 -5.41 -12.65
C ARG A 51 -9.46 -6.62 -13.50
N GLY A 52 -10.02 -7.77 -13.16
CA GLY A 52 -9.72 -9.02 -13.89
C GLY A 52 -8.27 -9.49 -13.75
N GLY A 53 -7.49 -8.95 -12.80
CA GLY A 53 -6.08 -9.24 -12.62
C GLY A 53 -5.16 -8.33 -13.46
N GLU A 54 -5.67 -7.21 -13.98
CA GLU A 54 -4.90 -6.21 -14.72
C GLU A 54 -5.06 -4.83 -14.08
N ILE A 55 -3.97 -4.07 -14.01
CA ILE A 55 -4.01 -2.68 -13.55
C ILE A 55 -4.71 -1.85 -14.64
N VAL A 56 -5.83 -1.23 -14.27
CA VAL A 56 -6.65 -0.42 -15.20
C VAL A 56 -6.57 1.07 -14.92
N ASP A 57 -6.13 1.48 -13.73
CA ASP A 57 -6.05 2.88 -13.34
C ASP A 57 -5.07 3.04 -12.16
N THR A 58 -4.42 4.21 -12.04
CA THR A 58 -3.47 4.49 -10.96
C THR A 58 -3.58 5.92 -10.49
N ILE A 59 -3.25 6.15 -9.22
CA ILE A 59 -2.97 7.48 -8.68
C ILE A 59 -1.63 7.48 -7.97
N SER A 60 -0.91 8.60 -8.09
CA SER A 60 0.28 8.91 -7.32
C SER A 60 0.23 10.40 -6.98
N THR A 61 0.30 10.72 -5.69
CA THR A 61 0.12 12.09 -5.23
C THR A 61 1.04 12.38 -4.06
N LEU A 62 1.91 13.39 -4.20
CA LEU A 62 2.62 13.96 -3.06
C LEU A 62 1.64 14.77 -2.20
N VAL A 63 1.85 14.74 -0.89
CA VAL A 63 0.99 15.39 0.10
C VAL A 63 1.82 16.31 0.96
N ASN A 64 1.38 17.55 1.14
CA ASN A 64 2.04 18.49 2.05
C ASN A 64 1.70 18.14 3.50
N PRO A 65 2.66 17.67 4.31
CA PRO A 65 2.41 17.29 5.70
C PRO A 65 2.22 18.49 6.63
N LYS A 66 2.50 19.74 6.16
CA LYS A 66 2.55 20.97 6.97
C LYS A 66 3.50 20.85 8.17
N GLN A 67 4.49 20.00 8.07
CA GLN A 67 5.56 19.80 9.07
C GLN A 67 6.82 19.32 8.36
N HIS A 68 7.96 19.46 9.03
CA HIS A 68 9.26 18.98 8.55
C HIS A 68 9.25 17.44 8.42
N ILE A 69 9.79 16.93 7.31
CA ILE A 69 10.00 15.50 7.08
C ILE A 69 11.35 15.11 7.73
N PRO A 70 11.36 14.18 8.70
CA PRO A 70 12.60 13.77 9.35
C PRO A 70 13.65 13.29 8.34
N GLN A 71 14.92 13.63 8.52
CA GLN A 71 16.00 13.31 7.59
C GLN A 71 16.03 11.82 7.23
N ARG A 72 15.83 10.93 8.21
CA ARG A 72 15.79 9.50 7.99
C ARG A 72 14.68 9.09 7.01
N VAL A 73 13.52 9.78 7.03
CA VAL A 73 12.41 9.51 6.10
C VAL A 73 12.77 10.03 4.72
N GLN A 74 13.37 11.24 4.62
CA GLN A 74 13.85 11.78 3.34
C GLN A 74 14.88 10.85 2.69
N GLU A 75 15.81 10.28 3.49
CA GLU A 75 16.81 9.32 3.00
C GLU A 75 16.18 7.99 2.54
N LEU A 76 15.09 7.56 3.18
CA LEU A 76 14.40 6.32 2.85
C LEU A 76 13.54 6.47 1.59
N THR A 77 12.72 7.52 1.54
CA THR A 77 11.70 7.70 0.49
C THR A 77 12.18 8.53 -0.69
N GLY A 78 13.28 9.29 -0.50
CA GLY A 78 13.74 10.29 -1.45
C GLY A 78 12.87 11.56 -1.49
N ILE A 79 11.84 11.67 -0.63
CA ILE A 79 10.92 12.81 -0.61
C ILE A 79 11.43 13.84 0.39
N THR A 80 11.69 15.06 -0.08
CA THR A 80 12.20 16.18 0.73
C THR A 80 11.10 17.19 1.06
N ASP A 81 11.37 18.10 1.99
CA ASP A 81 10.44 19.19 2.31
C ASP A 81 10.11 20.06 1.08
N SER A 82 11.09 20.26 0.18
CA SER A 82 10.88 21.04 -1.05
C SER A 82 9.95 20.34 -2.05
N ASP A 83 9.94 19.01 -2.09
CA ASP A 83 9.08 18.26 -3.00
C ASP A 83 7.61 18.38 -2.61
N VAL A 84 7.33 18.52 -1.32
CA VAL A 84 5.97 18.56 -0.78
C VAL A 84 5.47 19.98 -0.48
N GLU A 85 6.30 21.00 -0.60
CA GLU A 85 5.94 22.40 -0.25
C GLU A 85 4.68 22.87 -0.98
N ASN A 86 4.57 22.56 -2.28
CA ASN A 86 3.45 22.91 -3.14
C ASN A 86 2.55 21.71 -3.47
N ALA A 87 2.69 20.59 -2.75
CA ALA A 87 1.88 19.39 -2.95
C ALA A 87 0.44 19.58 -2.42
N ALA A 88 -0.42 18.62 -2.75
CA ALA A 88 -1.81 18.66 -2.33
C ALA A 88 -1.97 18.70 -0.80
N ASP A 89 -2.99 19.40 -0.32
CA ASP A 89 -3.37 19.31 1.08
C ASP A 89 -3.85 17.88 1.42
N MET A 90 -3.57 17.45 2.65
CA MET A 90 -3.93 16.11 3.15
C MET A 90 -5.40 15.77 2.92
N ASP A 91 -6.31 16.73 3.16
CA ASP A 91 -7.75 16.49 3.03
C ASP A 91 -8.14 16.22 1.59
N VAL A 92 -7.59 16.97 0.65
CA VAL A 92 -7.81 16.78 -0.79
C VAL A 92 -7.24 15.45 -1.25
N ALA A 93 -6.02 15.13 -0.83
CA ALA A 93 -5.35 13.90 -1.23
C ALA A 93 -6.07 12.65 -0.69
N VAL A 94 -6.48 12.66 0.58
CA VAL A 94 -7.20 11.53 1.18
C VAL A 94 -8.60 11.40 0.61
N ASP A 95 -9.35 12.49 0.40
CA ASP A 95 -10.67 12.42 -0.24
C ASP A 95 -10.56 11.86 -1.68
N ASN A 96 -9.54 12.23 -2.45
CA ASN A 96 -9.27 11.67 -3.77
C ASN A 96 -8.96 10.18 -3.70
N LEU A 97 -8.13 9.75 -2.76
CA LEU A 97 -7.86 8.32 -2.54
C LEU A 97 -9.13 7.56 -2.19
N LEU A 98 -9.94 8.06 -1.25
CA LEU A 98 -11.18 7.40 -0.85
C LEU A 98 -12.19 7.31 -2.01
N ASN A 99 -12.29 8.35 -2.83
CA ASN A 99 -13.09 8.33 -4.07
C ASN A 99 -12.54 7.33 -5.09
N PHE A 100 -11.20 7.24 -5.20
CA PHE A 100 -10.55 6.25 -6.06
C PHE A 100 -10.82 4.83 -5.56
N ILE A 101 -10.74 4.55 -4.27
CA ILE A 101 -11.06 3.24 -3.69
C ILE A 101 -12.54 2.89 -3.91
N GLY A 102 -13.46 3.83 -3.63
CA GLY A 102 -14.90 3.55 -3.67
C GLY A 102 -15.28 2.38 -2.77
N ASP A 103 -15.97 1.39 -3.34
CA ASP A 103 -16.40 0.17 -2.63
C ASP A 103 -15.41 -1.00 -2.77
N ASP A 104 -14.23 -0.77 -3.34
CA ASP A 104 -13.25 -1.82 -3.55
C ASP A 104 -12.71 -2.37 -2.22
N ILE A 105 -12.34 -3.63 -2.26
CA ILE A 105 -11.45 -4.21 -1.25
C ILE A 105 -10.06 -3.59 -1.45
N ILE A 106 -9.42 -3.17 -0.37
CA ILE A 106 -8.04 -2.70 -0.44
C ILE A 106 -7.05 -3.83 -0.17
N LEU A 107 -5.92 -3.78 -0.85
CA LEU A 107 -4.80 -4.70 -0.71
C LEU A 107 -3.52 -3.87 -0.50
N GLY A 108 -2.55 -4.42 0.20
CA GLY A 108 -1.23 -3.81 0.37
C GLY A 108 -0.35 -4.57 1.35
N GLN A 109 0.94 -4.27 1.31
CA GLN A 109 1.92 -4.86 2.21
C GLN A 109 1.87 -4.19 3.58
N ASN A 110 1.47 -4.93 4.62
CA ASN A 110 1.23 -4.38 5.96
C ASN A 110 0.18 -3.26 5.97
N VAL A 111 -0.80 -3.32 5.07
CA VAL A 111 -1.82 -2.29 4.81
C VAL A 111 -2.61 -1.86 6.05
N THR A 112 -2.57 -2.64 7.13
CA THR A 112 -3.15 -2.21 8.41
C THR A 112 -2.46 -0.99 9.00
N PHE A 113 -1.19 -0.76 8.64
CA PHE A 113 -0.44 0.43 9.04
C PHE A 113 -0.95 1.66 8.27
N ASP A 114 -1.05 1.58 6.94
CA ASP A 114 -1.60 2.63 6.07
C ASP A 114 -3.03 2.99 6.48
N TYR A 115 -3.84 1.97 6.69
CA TYR A 115 -5.22 2.15 7.15
C TYR A 115 -5.31 2.87 8.49
N SER A 116 -4.33 2.71 9.38
CA SER A 116 -4.30 3.42 10.66
C SER A 116 -4.22 4.95 10.48
N PHE A 117 -3.47 5.43 9.48
CA PHE A 117 -3.36 6.85 9.13
C PHE A 117 -4.66 7.38 8.52
N LEU A 118 -5.25 6.66 7.57
CA LEU A 118 -6.56 7.02 6.99
C LEU A 118 -7.65 7.05 8.06
N LYS A 119 -7.65 6.08 8.98
CA LYS A 119 -8.59 6.03 10.09
C LYS A 119 -8.40 7.20 11.06
N GLN A 120 -7.15 7.56 11.38
CA GLN A 120 -6.87 8.70 12.25
C GLN A 120 -7.30 10.02 11.58
N TRP A 121 -7.06 10.16 10.26
CA TRP A 121 -7.59 11.29 9.52
C TRP A 121 -9.12 11.38 9.60
N ALA A 122 -9.82 10.27 9.38
CA ALA A 122 -11.28 10.22 9.48
C ALA A 122 -11.79 10.61 10.88
N VAL A 123 -11.12 10.12 11.95
CA VAL A 123 -11.44 10.50 13.35
C VAL A 123 -11.30 12.00 13.56
N ASN A 124 -10.21 12.61 13.06
CA ASN A 124 -9.97 14.04 13.18
C ASN A 124 -11.05 14.87 12.48
N HIS A 125 -11.65 14.33 11.40
CA HIS A 125 -12.74 14.95 10.63
C HIS A 125 -14.13 14.50 11.07
N LYS A 126 -14.26 13.78 12.20
CA LYS A 126 -15.54 13.25 12.71
C LYS A 126 -16.27 12.39 11.68
N ARG A 127 -15.52 11.71 10.80
CA ARG A 127 -16.04 10.78 9.77
C ARG A 127 -15.84 9.35 10.23
N THR A 128 -16.74 8.47 9.80
CA THR A 128 -16.56 7.02 9.96
C THR A 128 -15.89 6.48 8.71
N LEU A 129 -14.81 5.74 8.88
CA LEU A 129 -14.12 5.03 7.79
C LEU A 129 -14.13 3.54 8.08
N SER A 130 -14.65 2.76 7.15
CA SER A 130 -14.64 1.30 7.20
C SER A 130 -14.24 0.79 5.82
N LEU A 131 -13.04 0.25 5.70
CA LEU A 131 -12.52 -0.37 4.48
C LEU A 131 -12.29 -1.86 4.73
N ASN A 132 -12.62 -2.68 3.74
CA ASN A 132 -12.26 -4.09 3.75
C ASN A 132 -10.83 -4.21 3.25
N ALA A 133 -9.92 -4.77 4.06
CA ALA A 133 -8.50 -4.83 3.74
C ALA A 133 -7.96 -6.26 3.79
N TYR A 134 -7.18 -6.63 2.77
CA TYR A 134 -6.34 -7.82 2.76
C TYR A 134 -4.87 -7.43 2.82
N ASP A 135 -4.16 -7.97 3.79
CA ASP A 135 -2.78 -7.65 4.09
C ASP A 135 -1.86 -8.73 3.52
N THR A 136 -1.09 -8.38 2.48
CA THR A 136 -0.18 -9.32 1.79
C THR A 136 0.89 -9.86 2.73
N LEU A 137 1.36 -9.08 3.72
CA LEU A 137 2.28 -9.56 4.75
C LEU A 137 1.66 -10.71 5.58
N LYS A 138 0.38 -10.58 5.94
CA LYS A 138 -0.33 -11.64 6.69
C LYS A 138 -0.56 -12.87 5.82
N ILE A 139 -0.81 -12.69 4.53
CA ILE A 139 -0.93 -13.78 3.54
C ILE A 139 0.42 -14.48 3.42
N ALA A 140 1.50 -13.73 3.18
CA ALA A 140 2.84 -14.29 3.06
C ALA A 140 3.28 -15.07 4.31
N ARG A 141 2.96 -14.58 5.51
CA ARG A 141 3.23 -15.29 6.77
C ARG A 141 2.51 -16.63 6.90
N LYS A 142 1.35 -16.78 6.28
CA LYS A 142 0.58 -18.03 6.31
C LYS A 142 0.97 -19.01 5.21
N CYS A 143 1.40 -18.49 4.05
CA CYS A 143 1.60 -19.29 2.84
C CYS A 143 3.06 -19.67 2.61
N LEU A 144 4.02 -18.90 3.11
CA LEU A 144 5.44 -19.12 2.85
C LEU A 144 6.13 -19.79 4.05
N PRO A 145 7.23 -20.54 3.82
CA PRO A 145 8.04 -21.14 4.88
C PRO A 145 8.50 -20.10 5.91
N ALA A 146 8.68 -20.51 7.16
CA ALA A 146 9.08 -19.61 8.25
C ALA A 146 10.41 -18.91 7.97
N GLU A 147 11.33 -19.60 7.32
CA GLU A 147 12.68 -19.14 6.97
C GLU A 147 12.70 -18.07 5.89
N GLN A 148 11.65 -18.01 5.04
CA GLN A 148 11.51 -16.97 4.02
C GLN A 148 11.18 -15.64 4.67
N SER A 149 11.98 -14.60 4.42
CA SER A 149 11.67 -13.23 4.84
C SER A 149 10.37 -12.77 4.19
N LYS A 150 9.60 -11.95 4.94
CA LYS A 150 8.29 -11.42 4.50
C LYS A 150 8.34 -9.91 4.27
N LYS A 151 9.53 -9.31 4.17
CA LYS A 151 9.68 -7.94 3.70
C LYS A 151 9.32 -7.88 2.22
N LEU A 152 8.72 -6.79 1.77
CA LEU A 152 8.31 -6.62 0.37
C LEU A 152 9.47 -6.86 -0.59
N GLU A 153 10.64 -6.31 -0.30
CA GLU A 153 11.87 -6.51 -1.08
C GLU A 153 12.23 -7.97 -1.28
N ASP A 154 12.23 -8.74 -0.18
CA ASP A 154 12.62 -10.15 -0.19
C ASP A 154 11.53 -11.01 -0.86
N LEU A 155 10.27 -10.61 -0.78
CA LEU A 155 9.16 -11.23 -1.50
C LEU A 155 9.26 -10.98 -3.00
N CYS A 156 9.57 -9.73 -3.42
CA CYS A 156 9.82 -9.42 -4.82
C CYS A 156 10.93 -10.29 -5.40
N GLU A 157 12.06 -10.43 -4.68
CA GLU A 157 13.16 -11.30 -5.09
C GLU A 157 12.71 -12.77 -5.18
N TYR A 158 12.00 -13.27 -4.16
CA TYR A 158 11.50 -14.64 -4.10
C TYR A 158 10.56 -14.98 -5.25
N PHE A 159 9.71 -14.02 -5.67
CA PHE A 159 8.76 -14.21 -6.77
C PHE A 159 9.27 -13.72 -8.13
N GLY A 160 10.46 -13.11 -8.19
CA GLY A 160 11.05 -12.61 -9.43
C GLY A 160 10.40 -11.33 -9.95
N VAL A 161 9.89 -10.50 -9.04
CA VAL A 161 9.29 -9.18 -9.33
C VAL A 161 10.36 -8.11 -9.38
N SER A 162 10.28 -7.17 -10.30
CA SER A 162 11.23 -6.05 -10.44
C SER A 162 11.25 -5.16 -9.20
N ARG A 163 12.42 -4.58 -8.90
CA ARG A 163 12.64 -3.70 -7.74
C ARG A 163 12.97 -2.24 -8.14
N GLU A 164 12.68 -1.86 -9.36
CA GLU A 164 12.88 -0.48 -9.79
C GLU A 164 11.99 0.48 -8.95
N ASN A 165 12.56 1.62 -8.54
CA ASN A 165 11.89 2.66 -7.74
C ASN A 165 11.28 2.21 -6.39
N ALA A 166 11.95 1.32 -5.63
CA ALA A 166 11.53 1.00 -4.26
C ALA A 166 11.39 2.26 -3.38
N HIS A 167 10.48 2.20 -2.39
CA HIS A 167 10.13 3.32 -1.50
C HIS A 167 9.47 4.52 -2.20
N ARG A 168 8.69 4.23 -3.23
CA ARG A 168 7.72 5.14 -3.82
C ARG A 168 6.35 4.47 -3.75
N ALA A 169 5.37 5.17 -3.16
CA ALA A 169 4.09 4.59 -2.78
C ALA A 169 3.37 3.88 -3.95
N LEU A 170 3.35 4.46 -5.16
CA LEU A 170 2.73 3.79 -6.31
C LEU A 170 3.45 2.51 -6.73
N ASP A 171 4.80 2.55 -6.79
CA ASP A 171 5.59 1.39 -7.20
C ASP A 171 5.48 0.24 -6.18
N ASP A 172 5.46 0.55 -4.87
CA ASP A 172 5.30 -0.44 -3.81
C ASP A 172 3.86 -0.98 -3.75
N ALA A 173 2.84 -0.16 -4.07
CA ALA A 173 1.48 -0.63 -4.30
C ALA A 173 1.42 -1.65 -5.45
N ILE A 174 1.98 -1.33 -6.62
CA ILE A 174 2.02 -2.22 -7.79
C ILE A 174 2.73 -3.53 -7.48
N ARG A 175 3.87 -3.49 -6.79
CA ARG A 175 4.60 -4.70 -6.38
C ARG A 175 3.81 -5.57 -5.41
N SER A 176 3.00 -4.97 -4.57
CA SER A 176 2.11 -5.71 -3.65
C SER A 176 1.00 -6.45 -4.40
N GLU A 177 0.67 -6.01 -5.63
CA GLU A 177 -0.29 -6.65 -6.52
C GLU A 177 0.30 -7.90 -7.18
N GLU A 178 1.50 -7.80 -7.71
CA GLU A 178 2.20 -8.90 -8.41
C GLU A 178 2.49 -10.12 -7.55
#